data_0fe63f16c1b4801ffd11f86ac1097169
#
_entry.id   0fe63f16c1b4801ffd11f86ac1097169
#
_cell.length_a   1.000
_cell.length_b   1.000
_cell.length_c   1.000
_cell.angle_alpha   90.00
_cell.angle_beta   90.00
_cell.angle_gamma   90.00
#
_symmetry.space_group_name_H-M   'P 1'
#
loop_
_entity.id
_entity.type
_entity.pdbx_description
1 polymer ?
#
loop_
_entity_poly.entity_id
_entity_poly.type
_entity_poly.pdbx_seq_one_letter_code
_entity_poly.pdbx_strand_id
1 'polypeptide(L)'
;MGVTLFKEVSYTLSKLIDSIEMGEIGLPEIQRPFVWPNTKVRDLFDSMYRGFPVGYLLFWANGSGGGHRQIGTGTKQRVPQLLIVDGQQRLTSLFAVFKGIPVVREDFRAERIRIAFCPLTGRFEVTDAAILRDPEFIPDISEIWSEQSNIFELADAYIERLRRARPVTPQEQKAIQKAINSLDNLSSYPFTALEIASSATEEEVADV
;
A
#
# COMPACT_ATOMS: atom_id res chain seq x y z
N MET A 1 37.65 2.15 12.62
CA MET A 1 36.59 1.79 11.66
C MET A 1 35.28 2.16 12.31
N GLY A 2 34.45 3.05 11.65
CA GLY A 2 33.15 3.39 12.19
C GLY A 2 32.25 2.15 12.20
N VAL A 3 31.45 2.00 13.24
CA VAL A 3 30.45 0.95 13.34
C VAL A 3 29.29 1.37 12.42
N THR A 4 28.88 0.51 11.47
CA THR A 4 27.70 0.77 10.64
C THR A 4 26.46 0.69 11.52
N LEU A 5 25.72 1.79 11.64
CA LEU A 5 24.53 1.89 12.48
C LEU A 5 23.22 1.48 11.75
N PHE A 6 23.33 0.93 10.56
CA PHE A 6 22.14 0.46 9.81
C PHE A 6 22.43 -0.84 9.07
N LYS A 7 21.40 -1.54 8.71
CA LYS A 7 21.40 -2.68 7.76
C LYS A 7 20.37 -2.49 6.67
N GLU A 8 20.67 -3.01 5.49
CA GLU A 8 19.69 -3.09 4.38
C GLU A 8 18.87 -4.37 4.52
N VAL A 9 17.56 -4.26 4.37
CA VAL A 9 16.61 -5.38 4.46
C VAL A 9 15.62 -5.28 3.31
N SER A 10 15.33 -6.43 2.68
CA SER A 10 14.30 -6.53 1.64
C SER A 10 13.00 -7.03 2.24
N TYR A 11 11.91 -6.36 1.88
CA TYR A 11 10.55 -6.73 2.24
C TYR A 11 9.71 -6.93 0.97
N THR A 12 8.69 -7.77 1.04
CA THR A 12 7.57 -7.71 0.09
C THR A 12 6.49 -6.77 0.62
N LEU A 13 5.65 -6.24 -0.27
CA LEU A 13 4.52 -5.42 0.15
C LEU A 13 3.64 -6.17 1.16
N SER A 14 3.29 -7.43 0.87
CA SER A 14 2.49 -8.27 1.79
C SER A 14 3.12 -8.35 3.18
N LYS A 15 4.44 -8.60 3.27
CA LYS A 15 5.12 -8.68 4.58
C LYS A 15 5.08 -7.36 5.33
N LEU A 16 5.20 -6.21 4.65
CA LEU A 16 5.05 -4.89 5.26
C LEU A 16 3.64 -4.68 5.82
N ILE A 17 2.62 -5.02 5.01
CA ILE A 17 1.21 -4.92 5.41
C ILE A 17 0.92 -5.79 6.63
N ASP A 18 1.37 -7.06 6.62
CA ASP A 18 1.20 -7.98 7.75
C ASP A 18 1.91 -7.47 9.02
N SER A 19 3.14 -6.96 8.87
CA SER A 19 3.90 -6.42 10.02
C SER A 19 3.24 -5.17 10.63
N ILE A 20 2.59 -4.32 9.82
CA ILE A 20 1.78 -3.20 10.31
C ILE A 20 0.55 -3.73 11.05
N GLU A 21 -0.17 -4.67 10.48
CA GLU A 21 -1.39 -5.25 11.05
C GLU A 21 -1.12 -5.95 12.39
N MET A 22 0.03 -6.64 12.49
CA MET A 22 0.49 -7.29 13.72
C MET A 22 1.03 -6.30 14.76
N GLY A 23 1.21 -5.01 14.39
CA GLY A 23 1.80 -3.99 15.25
C GLY A 23 3.32 -4.13 15.44
N GLU A 24 4.01 -4.85 14.54
CA GLU A 24 5.47 -4.97 14.54
C GLU A 24 6.13 -3.70 13.98
N ILE A 25 5.47 -3.03 13.03
CA ILE A 25 5.85 -1.72 12.50
C ILE A 25 4.87 -0.67 13.04
N GLY A 26 5.40 0.40 13.62
CA GLY A 26 4.62 1.49 14.19
C GLY A 26 5.05 2.85 13.65
N LEU A 27 4.23 3.86 13.99
CA LEU A 27 4.53 5.28 13.77
C LEU A 27 5.01 5.88 15.10
N PRO A 28 6.05 6.73 15.11
CA PRO A 28 6.35 7.57 16.26
C PRO A 28 5.17 8.49 16.59
N GLU A 29 4.96 8.87 17.86
CA GLU A 29 3.83 9.71 18.30
C GLU A 29 3.79 11.10 17.66
N ILE A 30 4.94 11.62 17.20
CA ILE A 30 5.11 12.98 16.66
C ILE A 30 4.80 13.06 15.16
N GLN A 31 4.17 12.07 14.56
CA GLN A 31 4.06 12.04 13.11
C GLN A 31 2.84 12.80 12.55
N ARG A 32 3.08 13.34 11.35
CA ARG A 32 2.15 14.16 10.58
C ARG A 32 0.91 13.36 10.17
N PRO A 33 -0.28 13.99 10.14
CA PRO A 33 -1.47 13.38 9.58
C PRO A 33 -1.26 12.98 8.11
N PHE A 34 -2.16 12.16 7.57
CA PHE A 34 -2.07 11.76 6.19
C PHE A 34 -2.41 12.93 5.25
N VAL A 35 -1.40 13.40 4.50
CA VAL A 35 -1.49 14.60 3.66
C VAL A 35 -1.44 14.32 2.15
N TRP A 36 -1.08 13.10 1.72
CA TRP A 36 -1.00 12.82 0.30
C TRP A 36 -2.37 12.91 -0.37
N PRO A 37 -2.48 13.64 -1.51
CA PRO A 37 -3.68 13.60 -2.32
C PRO A 37 -3.87 12.21 -2.94
N ASN A 38 -5.12 11.81 -3.20
CA ASN A 38 -5.44 10.50 -3.77
C ASN A 38 -4.76 10.25 -5.12
N THR A 39 -4.49 11.32 -5.90
CA THR A 39 -3.73 11.25 -7.15
C THR A 39 -2.30 10.76 -6.95
N LYS A 40 -1.64 11.19 -5.86
CA LYS A 40 -0.28 10.72 -5.54
C LYS A 40 -0.29 9.24 -5.11
N VAL A 41 -1.35 8.79 -4.46
CA VAL A 41 -1.54 7.38 -4.13
C VAL A 41 -1.76 6.55 -5.40
N ARG A 42 -2.59 7.04 -6.34
CA ARG A 42 -2.77 6.44 -7.68
C ARG A 42 -1.43 6.29 -8.38
N ASP A 43 -0.61 7.35 -8.43
CA ASP A 43 0.68 7.35 -9.11
C ASP A 43 1.69 6.39 -8.47
N LEU A 44 1.58 6.16 -7.15
CA LEU A 44 2.36 5.14 -6.45
C LEU A 44 2.03 3.73 -6.96
N PHE A 45 0.74 3.37 -7.06
CA PHE A 45 0.32 2.08 -7.58
C PHE A 45 0.66 1.91 -9.07
N ASP A 46 0.51 2.95 -9.89
CA ASP A 46 0.91 2.94 -11.29
C ASP A 46 2.42 2.70 -11.45
N SER A 47 3.24 3.36 -10.63
CA SER A 47 4.70 3.19 -10.63
C SER A 47 5.10 1.76 -10.25
N MET A 48 4.49 1.20 -9.22
CA MET A 48 4.75 -0.18 -8.79
C MET A 48 4.31 -1.19 -9.86
N TYR A 49 3.16 -0.99 -10.47
CA TYR A 49 2.63 -1.86 -11.52
C TYR A 49 3.53 -1.87 -12.77
N ARG A 50 4.15 -0.75 -13.09
CA ARG A 50 5.14 -0.61 -14.17
C ARG A 50 6.53 -1.10 -13.78
N GLY A 51 6.76 -1.51 -12.54
CA GLY A 51 8.04 -1.98 -12.04
C GLY A 51 9.07 -0.87 -11.75
N PHE A 52 8.63 0.39 -11.62
CA PHE A 52 9.52 1.48 -11.23
C PHE A 52 9.82 1.44 -9.73
N PRO A 53 11.04 1.80 -9.30
CA PRO A 53 11.36 1.90 -7.89
C PRO A 53 10.57 3.05 -7.24
N VAL A 54 9.99 2.79 -6.08
CA VAL A 54 9.18 3.78 -5.34
C VAL A 54 9.91 4.38 -4.13
N GLY A 55 11.23 4.22 -4.08
CA GLY A 55 12.12 4.73 -3.04
C GLY A 55 12.29 3.77 -1.86
N TYR A 56 13.23 4.13 -0.98
CA TYR A 56 13.55 3.36 0.22
C TYR A 56 12.54 3.65 1.34
N LEU A 57 12.45 2.70 2.28
CA LEU A 57 11.84 2.92 3.59
C LEU A 57 12.96 3.04 4.61
N LEU A 58 12.80 3.92 5.58
CA LEU A 58 13.72 4.04 6.69
C LEU A 58 12.99 3.65 7.98
N PHE A 59 13.50 2.64 8.65
CA PHE A 59 13.03 2.18 9.94
C PHE A 59 14.07 2.40 11.01
N TRP A 60 13.62 2.58 12.23
CA TRP A 60 14.43 2.59 13.41
C TRP A 60 14.02 1.42 14.32
N ALA A 61 14.98 0.57 14.68
CA ALA A 61 14.75 -0.51 15.63
C ALA A 61 14.44 0.08 17.01
N ASN A 62 13.28 -0.26 17.58
CA ASN A 62 12.83 0.28 18.84
C ASN A 62 13.67 -0.29 19.99
N GLY A 63 14.46 0.57 20.61
CA GLY A 63 15.32 0.24 21.75
C GLY A 63 14.65 0.29 23.12
N SER A 64 13.31 0.23 23.19
CA SER A 64 12.51 0.32 24.41
C SER A 64 12.46 1.72 25.07
N GLY A 65 11.37 2.45 24.97
CA GLY A 65 11.03 3.54 25.87
C GLY A 65 10.40 4.82 25.33
N GLY A 66 10.03 4.90 24.07
CA GLY A 66 9.31 6.07 23.52
C GLY A 66 7.82 5.78 23.30
N GLY A 67 6.97 6.81 23.42
CA GLY A 67 5.55 6.72 23.08
C GLY A 67 5.36 6.40 21.60
N HIS A 68 4.55 5.38 21.30
CA HIS A 68 4.38 4.85 19.94
C HIS A 68 2.91 4.85 19.54
N ARG A 69 2.62 5.33 18.33
CA ARG A 69 1.29 5.25 17.74
C ARG A 69 1.22 4.12 16.72
N GLN A 70 0.24 3.25 16.86
CA GLN A 70 0.00 2.14 15.94
C GLN A 70 -0.62 2.66 14.64
N ILE A 71 -0.17 2.12 13.49
CA ILE A 71 -0.86 2.31 12.21
C ILE A 71 -2.04 1.35 12.19
N GLY A 72 -3.26 1.87 11.95
CA GLY A 72 -4.48 1.04 11.82
C GLY A 72 -5.31 0.95 13.11
N THR A 73 -6.45 0.28 13.00
CA THR A 73 -7.50 0.21 14.04
C THR A 73 -7.42 -1.02 14.96
N GLY A 74 -6.33 -1.78 14.92
CA GLY A 74 -6.17 -3.02 15.68
C GLY A 74 -5.93 -2.77 17.17
N THR A 75 -6.72 -3.43 18.03
CA THR A 75 -6.71 -3.29 19.50
C THR A 75 -5.58 -4.03 20.23
N LYS A 76 -4.62 -4.62 19.52
CA LYS A 76 -3.49 -5.31 20.16
C LYS A 76 -2.38 -4.31 20.44
N GLN A 77 -2.29 -3.86 21.69
CA GLN A 77 -1.18 -3.07 22.23
C GLN A 77 0.12 -3.91 22.27
N ARG A 78 0.75 -4.07 21.11
CA ARG A 78 2.14 -4.54 21.06
C ARG A 78 3.05 -3.32 20.88
N VAL A 79 4.14 -3.30 21.62
CA VAL A 79 5.20 -2.32 21.40
C VAL A 79 5.84 -2.63 20.03
N PRO A 80 5.81 -1.70 19.05
CA PRO A 80 6.39 -1.95 17.74
C PRO A 80 7.89 -2.25 17.85
N GLN A 81 8.36 -3.21 17.04
CA GLN A 81 9.78 -3.53 16.95
C GLN A 81 10.53 -2.54 16.05
N LEU A 82 9.84 -2.01 15.06
CA LEU A 82 10.35 -1.03 14.10
C LEU A 82 9.45 0.20 14.08
N LEU A 83 10.07 1.37 14.06
CA LEU A 83 9.40 2.66 13.87
C LEU A 83 9.74 3.19 12.49
N ILE A 84 8.73 3.64 11.74
CA ILE A 84 8.98 4.25 10.44
C ILE A 84 9.51 5.68 10.62
N VAL A 85 10.68 5.98 10.06
CA VAL A 85 11.31 7.30 10.07
C VAL A 85 11.03 8.02 8.76
N ASP A 86 11.24 7.35 7.61
CA ASP A 86 10.87 7.89 6.30
C ASP A 86 10.07 6.88 5.49
N GLY A 87 9.20 7.41 4.60
CA GLY A 87 8.26 6.63 3.81
C GLY A 87 6.89 6.44 4.45
N GLN A 88 6.57 7.11 5.55
CA GLN A 88 5.30 7.00 6.28
C GLN A 88 4.08 7.16 5.37
N GLN A 89 4.00 8.27 4.63
CA GLN A 89 2.84 8.55 3.75
C GLN A 89 2.65 7.46 2.71
N ARG A 90 3.76 6.94 2.18
CA ARG A 90 3.78 5.82 1.22
C ARG A 90 3.24 4.55 1.85
N LEU A 91 3.79 4.17 3.00
CA LEU A 91 3.40 2.94 3.68
C LEU A 91 1.95 2.99 4.19
N THR A 92 1.51 4.14 4.71
CA THR A 92 0.12 4.38 5.10
C THR A 92 -0.84 4.29 3.91
N SER A 93 -0.46 4.85 2.74
CA SER A 93 -1.24 4.75 1.50
C SER A 93 -1.42 3.30 1.06
N LEU A 94 -0.32 2.54 1.03
CA LEU A 94 -0.33 1.15 0.63
C LEU A 94 -1.18 0.30 1.57
N PHE A 95 -1.00 0.48 2.88
CA PHE A 95 -1.78 -0.23 3.89
C PHE A 95 -3.28 0.08 3.77
N ALA A 96 -3.63 1.37 3.66
CA ALA A 96 -5.02 1.79 3.58
C ALA A 96 -5.73 1.26 2.33
N VAL A 97 -5.08 1.34 1.15
CA VAL A 97 -5.67 0.84 -0.10
C VAL A 97 -5.69 -0.69 -0.10
N PHE A 98 -4.62 -1.35 0.32
CA PHE A 98 -4.53 -2.81 0.34
C PHE A 98 -5.58 -3.45 1.26
N LYS A 99 -5.81 -2.85 2.44
CA LYS A 99 -6.81 -3.32 3.40
C LYS A 99 -8.22 -2.72 3.18
N GLY A 100 -8.36 -1.75 2.26
CA GLY A 100 -9.63 -1.07 2.01
C GLY A 100 -10.14 -0.28 3.23
N ILE A 101 -9.25 0.26 4.06
CA ILE A 101 -9.58 1.01 5.27
C ILE A 101 -9.39 2.52 5.08
N PRO A 102 -10.09 3.36 5.86
CA PRO A 102 -9.92 4.81 5.78
C PRO A 102 -8.61 5.28 6.39
N VAL A 103 -8.09 6.40 5.88
CA VAL A 103 -7.03 7.20 6.49
C VAL A 103 -7.64 8.39 7.22
N VAL A 104 -6.94 8.91 8.24
CA VAL A 104 -7.34 10.13 8.93
C VAL A 104 -6.59 11.31 8.32
N ARG A 105 -7.32 12.27 7.75
CA ARG A 105 -6.80 13.50 7.15
C ARG A 105 -6.42 14.56 8.21
N GLU A 106 -5.83 15.67 7.77
CA GLU A 106 -5.46 16.80 8.66
C GLU A 106 -6.66 17.42 9.39
N ASP A 107 -7.83 17.40 8.78
CA ASP A 107 -9.09 17.88 9.36
C ASP A 107 -9.78 16.82 10.25
N PHE A 108 -9.06 15.76 10.63
CA PHE A 108 -9.53 14.61 11.42
C PHE A 108 -10.67 13.82 10.80
N ARG A 109 -10.98 14.04 9.52
CA ARG A 109 -11.97 13.22 8.80
C ARG A 109 -11.35 11.90 8.36
N ALA A 110 -12.11 10.83 8.53
CA ALA A 110 -11.78 9.54 7.97
C ALA A 110 -12.21 9.51 6.50
N GLU A 111 -11.25 9.25 5.60
CA GLU A 111 -11.49 9.14 4.15
C GLU A 111 -10.96 7.83 3.63
N ARG A 112 -11.79 7.07 2.89
CA ARG A 112 -11.35 5.87 2.18
C ARG A 112 -10.77 6.27 0.82
N ILE A 113 -9.51 5.95 0.62
CA ILE A 113 -8.83 6.13 -0.66
C ILE A 113 -9.24 4.96 -1.57
N ARG A 114 -9.95 5.28 -2.65
CA ARG A 114 -10.33 4.28 -3.66
C ARG A 114 -9.56 4.54 -4.94
N ILE A 115 -8.80 3.55 -5.36
CA ILE A 115 -8.06 3.56 -6.61
C ILE A 115 -8.69 2.54 -7.54
N ALA A 116 -9.01 2.98 -8.74
CA ALA A 116 -9.56 2.15 -9.80
C ALA A 116 -8.46 1.70 -10.75
N PHE A 117 -8.69 0.58 -11.43
CA PHE A 117 -7.78 0.01 -12.42
C PHE A 117 -8.55 -0.43 -13.67
N CYS A 118 -8.05 -0.05 -14.85
CA CYS A 118 -8.54 -0.53 -16.13
C CYS A 118 -7.62 -1.63 -16.67
N PRO A 119 -8.01 -2.91 -16.64
CA PRO A 119 -7.16 -4.03 -17.07
C PRO A 119 -6.80 -4.00 -18.55
N LEU A 120 -7.64 -3.35 -19.39
CA LEU A 120 -7.41 -3.26 -20.83
C LEU A 120 -6.23 -2.35 -21.19
N THR A 121 -6.02 -1.30 -20.41
CA THR A 121 -5.01 -0.27 -20.68
C THR A 121 -3.88 -0.25 -19.64
N GLY A 122 -4.05 -0.95 -18.52
CA GLY A 122 -3.15 -0.89 -17.37
C GLY A 122 -3.19 0.46 -16.63
N ARG A 123 -4.26 1.25 -16.81
CA ARG A 123 -4.38 2.60 -16.28
C ARG A 123 -5.00 2.60 -14.89
N PHE A 124 -4.41 3.37 -13.99
CA PHE A 124 -4.95 3.65 -12.67
C PHE A 124 -5.63 5.03 -12.63
N GLU A 125 -6.74 5.13 -11.91
CA GLU A 125 -7.47 6.37 -11.67
C GLU A 125 -7.93 6.48 -10.22
N VAL A 126 -8.13 7.72 -9.75
CA VAL A 126 -8.86 7.93 -8.50
C VAL A 126 -10.33 7.70 -8.78
N THR A 127 -10.97 6.87 -7.99
CA THR A 127 -12.37 6.52 -8.19
C THR A 127 -13.29 7.70 -7.95
N ASP A 128 -14.10 8.01 -8.94
CA ASP A 128 -15.16 9.01 -8.92
C ASP A 128 -16.50 8.45 -9.44
N ALA A 129 -17.50 9.30 -9.56
CA ALA A 129 -18.83 8.91 -10.02
C ALA A 129 -18.85 8.46 -11.50
N ALA A 130 -17.90 8.88 -12.33
CA ALA A 130 -17.78 8.46 -13.72
C ALA A 130 -17.16 7.07 -13.78
N ILE A 131 -16.05 6.86 -13.08
CA ILE A 131 -15.35 5.56 -12.96
C ILE A 131 -16.28 4.47 -12.40
N LEU A 132 -17.11 4.79 -11.41
CA LEU A 132 -18.07 3.82 -10.85
C LEU A 132 -19.11 3.31 -11.87
N ARG A 133 -19.36 4.06 -12.96
CA ARG A 133 -20.31 3.68 -14.02
C ARG A 133 -19.63 3.08 -15.24
N ASP A 134 -18.30 3.18 -15.31
CA ASP A 134 -17.53 2.69 -16.44
C ASP A 134 -17.23 1.19 -16.28
N PRO A 135 -17.78 0.31 -17.13
CA PRO A 135 -17.55 -1.12 -17.04
C PRO A 135 -16.11 -1.54 -17.34
N GLU A 136 -15.29 -0.65 -17.91
CA GLU A 136 -13.88 -0.92 -18.19
C GLU A 136 -12.98 -0.80 -16.96
N PHE A 137 -13.50 -0.26 -15.84
CA PHE A 137 -12.72 -0.17 -14.60
C PHE A 137 -13.12 -1.20 -13.55
N ILE A 138 -12.15 -1.72 -12.84
CA ILE A 138 -12.32 -2.25 -11.49
C ILE A 138 -12.33 -1.01 -10.59
N PRO A 139 -13.44 -0.66 -9.94
CA PRO A 139 -13.57 0.64 -9.30
C PRO A 139 -12.81 0.78 -7.96
N ASP A 140 -12.41 -0.33 -7.36
CA ASP A 140 -11.66 -0.36 -6.11
C ASP A 140 -10.71 -1.56 -6.11
N ILE A 141 -9.40 -1.30 -6.27
CA ILE A 141 -8.40 -2.36 -6.33
C ILE A 141 -8.23 -3.11 -5.01
N SER A 142 -8.72 -2.60 -3.89
CA SER A 142 -8.68 -3.29 -2.59
C SER A 142 -9.42 -4.63 -2.62
N GLU A 143 -10.41 -4.78 -3.51
CA GLU A 143 -11.19 -6.01 -3.67
C GLU A 143 -10.31 -7.19 -4.07
N ILE A 144 -9.18 -6.94 -4.74
CA ILE A 144 -8.24 -7.99 -5.20
C ILE A 144 -7.58 -8.69 -4.03
N TRP A 145 -7.25 -7.95 -2.96
CA TRP A 145 -6.52 -8.47 -1.79
C TRP A 145 -7.41 -8.72 -0.57
N SER A 146 -8.73 -8.71 -0.75
CA SER A 146 -9.64 -9.05 0.34
C SER A 146 -9.53 -10.55 0.70
N GLU A 147 -9.72 -10.90 1.97
CA GLU A 147 -9.64 -12.31 2.45
C GLU A 147 -10.60 -13.26 1.72
N GLN A 148 -11.67 -12.73 1.16
CA GLN A 148 -12.67 -13.49 0.42
C GLN A 148 -12.44 -13.47 -1.09
N SER A 149 -11.38 -12.80 -1.56
CA SER A 149 -11.12 -12.63 -2.98
C SER A 149 -10.60 -13.94 -3.61
N ASN A 150 -11.24 -14.31 -4.70
CA ASN A 150 -10.72 -15.28 -5.65
C ASN A 150 -10.41 -14.54 -6.95
N ILE A 151 -9.14 -14.44 -7.29
CA ILE A 151 -8.67 -13.65 -8.44
C ILE A 151 -9.29 -14.13 -9.78
N PHE A 152 -9.55 -15.44 -9.91
CA PHE A 152 -10.18 -16.00 -11.09
C PHE A 152 -11.65 -15.60 -11.19
N GLU A 153 -12.39 -15.68 -10.07
CA GLU A 153 -13.80 -15.25 -10.01
C GLU A 153 -13.94 -13.75 -10.26
N LEU A 154 -13.01 -12.94 -9.73
CA LEU A 154 -12.97 -11.51 -9.96
C LEU A 154 -12.73 -11.18 -11.44
N ALA A 155 -11.78 -11.88 -12.09
CA ALA A 155 -11.50 -11.70 -13.50
C ALA A 155 -12.70 -12.11 -14.37
N ASP A 156 -13.36 -13.23 -14.06
CA ASP A 156 -14.54 -13.68 -14.78
C ASP A 156 -15.72 -12.71 -14.58
N ALA A 157 -15.96 -12.24 -13.37
CA ALA A 157 -17.00 -11.26 -13.08
C ALA A 157 -16.76 -9.93 -13.83
N TYR A 158 -15.51 -9.49 -13.91
CA TYR A 158 -15.13 -8.32 -14.71
C TYR A 158 -15.43 -8.53 -16.20
N ILE A 159 -15.02 -9.67 -16.76
CA ILE A 159 -15.23 -10.01 -18.18
C ILE A 159 -16.75 -10.09 -18.48
N GLU A 160 -17.54 -10.71 -17.62
CA GLU A 160 -18.98 -10.81 -17.79
C GLU A 160 -19.67 -9.42 -17.71
N ARG A 161 -19.21 -8.55 -16.82
CA ARG A 161 -19.70 -7.16 -16.76
C ARG A 161 -19.38 -6.40 -18.06
N LEU A 162 -18.14 -6.56 -18.57
CA LEU A 162 -17.71 -5.91 -19.81
C LEU A 162 -18.48 -6.43 -21.01
N ARG A 163 -18.79 -7.74 -21.07
CA ARG A 163 -19.60 -8.36 -22.14
C ARG A 163 -21.02 -7.82 -22.22
N ARG A 164 -21.58 -7.37 -21.10
CA ARG A 164 -22.93 -6.71 -21.11
C ARG A 164 -22.88 -5.34 -21.77
N ALA A 165 -21.72 -4.67 -21.77
CA ALA A 165 -21.55 -3.36 -22.37
C ALA A 165 -21.09 -3.44 -23.84
N ARG A 166 -20.22 -4.42 -24.16
CA ARG A 166 -19.68 -4.63 -25.52
C ARG A 166 -19.14 -6.04 -25.71
N PRO A 167 -18.96 -6.49 -26.98
CA PRO A 167 -18.26 -7.73 -27.26
C PRO A 167 -16.83 -7.74 -26.68
N VAL A 168 -16.38 -8.90 -26.16
CA VAL A 168 -15.03 -9.15 -25.68
C VAL A 168 -14.43 -10.29 -26.45
N THR A 169 -13.31 -10.05 -27.11
CA THR A 169 -12.60 -11.08 -27.87
C THR A 169 -11.83 -12.03 -26.96
N PRO A 170 -11.52 -13.28 -27.39
CA PRO A 170 -10.69 -14.19 -26.62
C PRO A 170 -9.28 -13.64 -26.31
N GLN A 171 -8.77 -12.77 -27.19
CA GLN A 171 -7.47 -12.13 -26.98
C GLN A 171 -7.55 -11.06 -25.87
N GLU A 172 -8.61 -10.23 -25.86
CA GLU A 172 -8.85 -9.28 -24.78
C GLU A 172 -9.07 -9.99 -23.44
N GLN A 173 -9.81 -11.09 -23.43
CA GLN A 173 -10.03 -11.88 -22.22
C GLN A 173 -8.70 -12.34 -21.60
N LYS A 174 -7.76 -12.87 -22.42
CA LYS A 174 -6.42 -13.26 -21.94
C LYS A 174 -5.63 -12.07 -21.42
N ALA A 175 -5.72 -10.92 -22.11
CA ALA A 175 -5.03 -9.68 -21.69
C ALA A 175 -5.57 -9.18 -20.34
N ILE A 176 -6.88 -9.18 -20.15
CA ILE A 176 -7.56 -8.81 -18.90
C ILE A 176 -7.10 -9.72 -17.76
N GLN A 177 -7.15 -11.05 -17.94
CA GLN A 177 -6.72 -12.00 -16.92
C GLN A 177 -5.26 -11.79 -16.53
N LYS A 178 -4.37 -11.55 -17.52
CA LYS A 178 -2.96 -11.24 -17.28
C LYS A 178 -2.80 -9.94 -16.49
N ALA A 179 -3.54 -8.89 -16.87
CA ALA A 179 -3.44 -7.58 -16.20
C ALA A 179 -3.91 -7.65 -14.74
N ILE A 180 -5.02 -8.36 -14.48
CA ILE A 180 -5.54 -8.56 -13.11
C ILE A 180 -4.55 -9.40 -12.28
N ASN A 181 -3.98 -10.45 -12.84
CA ASN A 181 -2.95 -11.24 -12.16
C ASN A 181 -1.69 -10.41 -11.88
N SER A 182 -1.29 -9.52 -12.80
CA SER A 182 -0.16 -8.61 -12.57
C SER A 182 -0.46 -7.59 -11.47
N LEU A 183 -1.72 -7.18 -11.31
CA LEU A 183 -2.14 -6.30 -10.21
C LEU A 183 -2.11 -7.05 -8.86
N ASP A 184 -2.58 -8.28 -8.80
CA ASP A 184 -2.49 -9.14 -7.61
C ASP A 184 -1.05 -9.36 -7.17
N ASN A 185 -0.14 -9.56 -8.13
CA ASN A 185 1.29 -9.73 -7.88
C ASN A 185 1.97 -8.51 -7.24
N LEU A 186 1.32 -7.34 -7.13
CA LEU A 186 1.83 -6.23 -6.34
C LEU A 186 2.02 -6.59 -4.86
N SER A 187 1.31 -7.59 -4.35
CA SER A 187 1.55 -8.17 -3.03
C SER A 187 3.01 -8.61 -2.83
N SER A 188 3.66 -9.05 -3.91
CA SER A 188 5.07 -9.49 -3.93
C SER A 188 6.05 -8.39 -4.36
N TYR A 189 5.57 -7.15 -4.56
CA TYR A 189 6.45 -6.03 -4.96
C TYR A 189 7.56 -5.83 -3.92
N PRO A 190 8.85 -5.75 -4.37
CA PRO A 190 9.99 -5.64 -3.46
C PRO A 190 10.18 -4.20 -2.95
N PHE A 191 10.37 -4.06 -1.66
CA PHE A 191 10.82 -2.84 -1.00
C PHE A 191 12.18 -3.04 -0.40
N THR A 192 13.08 -2.08 -0.62
CA THR A 192 14.32 -1.98 0.13
C THR A 192 14.10 -1.05 1.33
N ALA A 193 14.43 -1.52 2.50
CA ALA A 193 14.40 -0.74 3.73
C ALA A 193 15.81 -0.64 4.34
N LEU A 194 16.10 0.49 4.96
CA LEU A 194 17.24 0.68 5.82
C LEU A 194 16.73 0.64 7.27
N GLU A 195 17.27 -0.26 8.07
CA GLU A 195 16.93 -0.39 9.49
C GLU A 195 18.08 0.17 10.33
N ILE A 196 17.85 1.31 10.98
CA ILE A 196 18.78 1.93 11.94
C ILE A 196 18.78 1.09 13.22
N ALA A 197 19.97 0.86 13.77
CA ALA A 197 20.13 0.09 15.00
C ALA A 197 19.50 0.80 16.21
N SER A 198 19.03 0.01 17.18
CA SER A 198 18.47 0.51 18.44
C SER A 198 19.47 1.27 19.33
N SER A 199 20.75 1.20 19.01
CA SER A 199 21.78 1.97 19.69
C SER A 199 21.86 3.43 19.25
N ALA A 200 21.24 3.80 18.12
CA ALA A 200 21.12 5.19 17.68
C ALA A 200 20.12 5.95 18.57
N THR A 201 20.46 7.19 18.91
CA THR A 201 19.59 8.05 19.70
C THR A 201 18.49 8.68 18.83
N GLU A 202 17.42 9.20 19.46
CA GLU A 202 16.34 9.89 18.75
C GLU A 202 16.85 11.14 18.00
N GLU A 203 17.81 11.87 18.57
CA GLU A 203 18.45 13.03 17.95
C GLU A 203 19.21 12.62 16.68
N GLU A 204 20.01 11.56 16.75
CA GLU A 204 20.76 11.05 15.59
C GLU A 204 19.83 10.54 14.47
N VAL A 205 18.70 9.96 14.82
CA VAL A 205 17.70 9.48 13.86
C VAL A 205 16.90 10.64 13.23
N ALA A 206 16.68 11.72 13.98
CA ALA A 206 15.97 12.91 13.48
C ALA A 206 16.79 13.71 12.46
N ASP A 207 18.11 13.60 12.50
CA ASP A 207 19.05 14.31 11.62
C ASP A 207 19.31 13.57 10.28
N VAL A 208 18.74 12.35 10.09
CA VAL A 208 18.88 11.53 8.87
C VAL A 208 17.78 11.82 7.87
#